data_70871513a0cef8974f5cce48dcc30208
#
_entry.id   70871513a0cef8974f5cce48dcc30208
#
_cell.length_a   1.000
_cell.length_b   1.000
_cell.length_c   1.000
_cell.angle_alpha   90.00
_cell.angle_beta   90.00
_cell.angle_gamma   90.00
#
_symmetry.space_group_name_H-M   'P 1'
#
loop_
_entity.id
_entity.type
_entity.pdbx_description
1 polymer ?
#
loop_
_entity_poly.entity_id
_entity_poly.type
_entity_poly.pdbx_seq_one_letter_code
_entity_poly.pdbx_strand_id
1 'polypeptide(L)'
;MKAKKLFFKECHLAGRQYHDVDEVWDELHVGTQLELQRDLDNRHDKNAVAVVYRTVDVDTGIVEEYLLGYIPGEENETIAQLLEMGWEDIFECRISKINPDAHYENQIRLTIKIVKNEKD
;
A
#
# COMPACT_ATOMS: atom_id res chain seq x y z
N MET A 1 -22.21 -12.86 -3.68
CA MET A 1 -21.73 -11.55 -3.20
C MET A 1 -20.87 -10.89 -4.25
N LYS A 2 -21.09 -9.62 -4.49
CA LYS A 2 -20.25 -8.85 -5.40
C LYS A 2 -19.55 -7.74 -4.64
N ALA A 3 -18.28 -7.50 -4.98
CA ALA A 3 -17.57 -6.34 -4.50
C ALA A 3 -17.76 -5.21 -5.53
N LYS A 4 -18.09 -4.03 -5.05
CA LYS A 4 -18.08 -2.82 -5.86
C LYS A 4 -16.77 -2.11 -5.60
N LYS A 5 -16.11 -1.69 -6.66
CA LYS A 5 -14.83 -1.00 -6.59
C LYS A 5 -14.93 0.35 -7.26
N LEU A 6 -14.44 1.36 -6.57
CA LEU A 6 -14.37 2.72 -7.06
C LEU A 6 -12.91 3.16 -7.10
N PHE A 7 -12.45 3.63 -8.25
CA PHE A 7 -11.13 4.24 -8.31
C PHE A 7 -11.08 5.43 -7.37
N PHE A 8 -10.06 5.47 -6.53
CA PHE A 8 -9.88 6.58 -5.61
C PHE A 8 -8.66 7.41 -5.97
N LYS A 9 -7.50 6.77 -6.15
CA LYS A 9 -6.24 7.51 -6.29
C LYS A 9 -5.20 6.67 -6.99
N GLU A 10 -4.33 7.35 -7.75
CA GLU A 10 -3.12 6.74 -8.31
C GLU A 10 -1.94 7.63 -7.89
N CYS A 11 -0.88 7.03 -7.37
CA CYS A 11 0.26 7.79 -6.87
C CYS A 11 1.53 6.93 -6.95
N HIS A 12 2.69 7.59 -6.78
CA HIS A 12 3.94 6.85 -6.65
C HIS A 12 4.11 6.32 -5.23
N LEU A 13 5.00 5.36 -5.07
CA LEU A 13 5.43 4.87 -3.75
C LEU A 13 6.58 5.76 -3.28
N ALA A 14 6.36 6.52 -2.21
CA ALA A 14 7.36 7.43 -1.67
C ALA A 14 8.34 6.71 -0.74
N GLY A 15 9.60 7.14 -0.77
CA GLY A 15 10.61 6.68 0.18
C GLY A 15 11.09 5.24 -0.03
N ARG A 16 10.89 4.68 -1.21
CA ARG A 16 11.20 3.29 -1.51
C ARG A 16 12.67 2.93 -1.22
N GLN A 17 13.60 3.84 -1.45
CA GLN A 17 15.03 3.57 -1.28
C GLN A 17 15.46 3.42 0.18
N TYR A 18 14.62 3.79 1.13
CA TYR A 18 14.93 3.73 2.57
C TYR A 18 14.32 2.53 3.28
N HIS A 19 13.63 1.65 2.54
CA HIS A 19 12.84 0.57 3.13
C HIS A 19 13.10 -0.77 2.43
N ASP A 20 12.22 -1.73 2.63
CA ASP A 20 12.51 -3.14 2.38
C ASP A 20 12.19 -3.63 0.95
N VAL A 21 11.97 -2.71 0.01
CA VAL A 21 11.60 -3.10 -1.37
C VAL A 21 12.60 -4.08 -1.98
N ASP A 22 13.89 -3.84 -1.78
CA ASP A 22 14.91 -4.68 -2.42
C ASP A 22 14.91 -6.11 -1.90
N GLU A 23 14.46 -6.34 -0.69
CA GLU A 23 14.39 -7.69 -0.11
C GLU A 23 13.32 -8.55 -0.79
N VAL A 24 12.30 -7.93 -1.36
CA VAL A 24 11.19 -8.63 -1.98
C VAL A 24 10.98 -8.23 -3.43
N TRP A 25 11.96 -7.57 -4.03
CA TRP A 25 11.84 -7.03 -5.38
C TRP A 25 11.31 -8.04 -6.39
N ASP A 26 11.84 -9.26 -6.36
CA ASP A 26 11.47 -10.30 -7.32
C ASP A 26 10.03 -10.80 -7.15
N GLU A 27 9.41 -10.51 -6.02
CA GLU A 27 8.03 -10.90 -5.74
C GLU A 27 7.03 -9.82 -6.14
N LEU A 28 7.49 -8.61 -6.44
CA LEU A 28 6.61 -7.48 -6.72
C LEU A 28 6.34 -7.38 -8.23
N HIS A 29 5.07 -7.38 -8.58
CA HIS A 29 4.61 -7.30 -9.97
C HIS A 29 3.43 -6.36 -10.08
N VAL A 30 3.11 -5.95 -11.30
CA VAL A 30 1.85 -5.23 -11.55
C VAL A 30 0.70 -6.13 -11.09
N GLY A 31 -0.18 -5.57 -10.27
CA GLY A 31 -1.29 -6.30 -9.66
C GLY A 31 -1.03 -6.84 -8.27
N THR A 32 0.22 -6.82 -7.79
CA THR A 32 0.52 -7.23 -6.42
C THR A 32 -0.28 -6.38 -5.44
N GLN A 33 -0.98 -7.06 -4.52
CA GLN A 33 -1.78 -6.38 -3.51
C GLN A 33 -0.92 -5.99 -2.31
N LEU A 34 -1.13 -4.76 -1.84
CA LEU A 34 -0.41 -4.19 -0.72
C LEU A 34 -1.39 -3.72 0.34
N GLU A 35 -0.94 -3.61 1.57
CA GLU A 35 -1.75 -3.09 2.67
C GLU A 35 -1.37 -1.66 2.99
N LEU A 36 -2.36 -0.87 3.34
CA LEU A 36 -2.16 0.51 3.82
C LEU A 36 -2.36 0.52 5.32
N GLN A 37 -1.37 1.00 6.05
CA GLN A 37 -1.40 1.02 7.51
C GLN A 37 -1.05 2.41 8.03
N ARG A 38 -1.77 2.86 9.07
CA ARG A 38 -1.41 4.10 9.74
C ARG A 38 -0.06 3.93 10.44
N ASP A 39 0.82 4.90 10.26
CA ASP A 39 2.07 4.95 11.00
C ASP A 39 1.99 6.07 12.05
N LEU A 40 1.50 5.72 13.23
CA LEU A 40 1.27 6.65 14.31
C LEU A 40 2.56 7.13 14.96
N ASP A 41 3.66 6.41 14.75
CA ASP A 41 4.95 6.74 15.32
C ASP A 41 5.78 7.66 14.43
N ASN A 42 5.26 8.04 13.27
CA ASN A 42 5.99 8.88 12.34
C ASN A 42 6.03 10.33 12.85
N ARG A 43 7.23 10.82 13.13
CA ARG A 43 7.43 12.18 13.68
C ARG A 43 7.39 13.27 12.63
N HIS A 44 7.55 12.91 11.35
CA HIS A 44 7.65 13.86 10.25
C HIS A 44 6.30 14.14 9.60
N ASP A 45 5.36 13.23 9.72
CA ASP A 45 4.06 13.35 9.08
C ASP A 45 2.99 12.67 9.95
N LYS A 46 2.13 13.49 10.52
CA LYS A 46 1.01 12.98 11.35
C LYS A 46 0.00 12.16 10.58
N ASN A 47 -0.02 12.29 9.26
CA ASN A 47 -0.91 11.56 8.37
C ASN A 47 -0.19 10.42 7.63
N ALA A 48 0.97 9.99 8.11
CA ALA A 48 1.75 8.96 7.45
C ALA A 48 0.95 7.67 7.25
N VAL A 49 0.95 7.17 6.02
CA VAL A 49 0.31 5.90 5.66
C VAL A 49 1.38 5.00 5.06
N ALA A 50 1.74 3.95 5.77
CA ALA A 50 2.72 2.98 5.34
C ALA A 50 2.12 2.05 4.29
N VAL A 51 2.95 1.69 3.31
CA VAL A 51 2.60 0.73 2.26
C VAL A 51 3.38 -0.54 2.55
N VAL A 52 2.68 -1.63 2.82
CA VAL A 52 3.25 -2.87 3.35
C VAL A 52 2.92 -4.03 2.42
N TYR A 53 3.93 -4.84 2.13
CA TYR A 53 3.76 -6.11 1.44
C TYR A 53 3.76 -7.22 2.47
N ARG A 54 2.72 -8.05 2.45
CA ARG A 54 2.52 -9.10 3.43
C ARG A 54 2.54 -10.46 2.75
N THR A 55 3.35 -11.37 3.30
CA THR A 55 3.42 -12.75 2.83
C THR A 55 2.99 -13.71 3.93
N VAL A 56 2.40 -14.84 3.51
CA VAL A 56 2.05 -15.93 4.43
C VAL A 56 2.63 -17.21 3.86
N ASP A 57 3.47 -17.88 4.65
CA ASP A 57 4.00 -19.18 4.27
C ASP A 57 2.89 -20.22 4.44
N VAL A 58 2.56 -20.93 3.34
CA VAL A 58 1.44 -21.87 3.34
C VAL A 58 1.70 -23.10 4.21
N ASP A 59 2.95 -23.48 4.41
CA ASP A 59 3.30 -24.67 5.17
C ASP A 59 3.37 -24.40 6.67
N THR A 60 3.90 -23.24 7.05
CA THR A 60 4.14 -22.91 8.47
C THR A 60 3.12 -21.94 9.04
N GLY A 61 2.41 -21.19 8.18
CA GLY A 61 1.52 -20.12 8.60
C GLY A 61 2.25 -18.86 9.07
N ILE A 62 3.58 -18.82 8.91
CA ILE A 62 4.35 -17.64 9.31
C ILE A 62 4.02 -16.47 8.39
N VAL A 63 3.73 -15.32 9.01
CA VAL A 63 3.42 -14.07 8.33
C VAL A 63 4.62 -13.16 8.42
N GLU A 64 5.03 -12.61 7.28
CA GLU A 64 6.09 -11.60 7.24
C GLU A 64 5.54 -10.33 6.58
N GLU A 65 5.94 -9.18 7.10
CA GLU A 65 5.54 -7.88 6.57
C GLU A 65 6.79 -7.10 6.20
N TYR A 66 6.74 -6.46 5.04
CA TYR A 66 7.84 -5.66 4.51
C TYR A 66 7.34 -4.25 4.27
N LEU A 67 7.95 -3.28 4.92
CA LEU A 67 7.64 -1.88 4.72
C LEU A 67 8.28 -1.42 3.41
N LEU A 68 7.46 -1.16 2.40
CA LEU A 68 7.96 -0.76 1.09
C LEU A 68 8.19 0.74 0.97
N GLY A 69 7.40 1.52 1.66
CA GLY A 69 7.44 2.97 1.61
C GLY A 69 6.15 3.57 2.13
N TYR A 70 5.79 4.73 1.61
CA TYR A 70 4.64 5.49 2.10
C TYR A 70 3.83 6.07 0.95
N ILE A 71 2.57 6.36 1.22
CA ILE A 71 1.77 7.21 0.35
C ILE A 71 2.36 8.63 0.44
N PRO A 72 2.53 9.34 -0.69
CA PRO A 72 3.09 10.70 -0.66
C PRO A 72 2.32 11.62 0.28
N GLY A 73 3.06 12.48 0.99
CA GLY A 73 2.48 13.32 2.03
C GLY A 73 1.40 14.27 1.55
N GLU A 74 1.45 14.71 0.30
CA GLU A 74 0.42 15.56 -0.28
C GLU A 74 -0.85 14.80 -0.68
N GLU A 75 -0.88 13.47 -0.54
CA GLU A 75 -2.00 12.65 -0.99
C GLU A 75 -2.54 11.70 0.08
N ASN A 76 -2.02 11.77 1.29
CA ASN A 76 -2.30 10.76 2.31
C ASN A 76 -3.41 11.12 3.31
N GLU A 77 -3.79 12.38 3.40
CA GLU A 77 -4.65 12.86 4.50
C GLU A 77 -5.99 12.11 4.59
N THR A 78 -6.72 12.01 3.49
CA THR A 78 -8.02 11.35 3.50
C THR A 78 -7.89 9.88 3.86
N ILE A 79 -6.88 9.20 3.31
CA ILE A 79 -6.64 7.80 3.62
C ILE A 79 -6.34 7.64 5.11
N ALA A 80 -5.45 8.48 5.63
CA ALA A 80 -5.06 8.45 7.04
C ALA A 80 -6.26 8.63 7.96
N GLN A 81 -7.12 9.60 7.65
CA GLN A 81 -8.30 9.88 8.45
C GLN A 81 -9.30 8.72 8.44
N LEU A 82 -9.52 8.11 7.28
CA LEU A 82 -10.42 6.97 7.16
C LEU A 82 -9.89 5.77 7.94
N LEU A 83 -8.60 5.50 7.85
CA LEU A 83 -7.97 4.42 8.62
C LEU A 83 -8.10 4.69 10.12
N GLU A 84 -7.90 5.94 10.54
CA GLU A 84 -8.02 6.32 11.94
C GLU A 84 -9.44 6.14 12.47
N MET A 85 -10.45 6.29 11.61
CA MET A 85 -11.84 6.05 11.95
C MET A 85 -12.18 4.55 12.00
N GLY A 86 -11.25 3.68 11.68
CA GLY A 86 -11.47 2.23 11.68
C GLY A 86 -11.91 1.64 10.35
N TRP A 87 -11.90 2.42 9.27
CA TRP A 87 -12.28 1.94 7.95
C TRP A 87 -11.11 1.24 7.26
N GLU A 88 -10.61 0.18 7.87
CA GLU A 88 -9.42 -0.51 7.38
C GLU A 88 -9.68 -1.38 6.15
N ASP A 89 -10.89 -1.87 5.99
CA ASP A 89 -11.24 -2.85 4.97
C ASP A 89 -11.69 -2.23 3.65
N ILE A 90 -11.71 -0.91 3.57
CA ILE A 90 -12.28 -0.26 2.38
C ILE A 90 -11.26 0.00 1.28
N PHE A 91 -9.97 -0.13 1.55
CA PHE A 91 -8.95 0.16 0.55
C PHE A 91 -8.40 -1.12 -0.08
N GLU A 92 -8.31 -1.09 -1.40
CA GLU A 92 -7.53 -2.07 -2.17
C GLU A 92 -6.40 -1.32 -2.84
N CYS A 93 -5.16 -1.60 -2.42
CA CYS A 93 -3.97 -0.99 -3.00
C CYS A 93 -3.22 -2.05 -3.81
N ARG A 94 -2.94 -1.74 -5.07
CA ARG A 94 -2.17 -2.64 -5.93
C ARG A 94 -1.11 -1.87 -6.68
N ILE A 95 -0.01 -2.56 -6.98
CA ILE A 95 1.00 -2.01 -7.87
C ILE A 95 0.39 -1.90 -9.26
N SER A 96 0.42 -0.70 -9.82
CA SER A 96 -0.12 -0.44 -11.16
C SER A 96 0.97 -0.30 -12.21
N LYS A 97 2.18 0.03 -11.80
CA LYS A 97 3.32 0.16 -12.69
C LYS A 97 4.61 -0.11 -11.94
N ILE A 98 5.53 -0.80 -12.59
CA ILE A 98 6.86 -1.04 -12.04
C ILE A 98 7.88 -0.82 -13.16
N ASN A 99 8.89 0.02 -12.89
CA ASN A 99 9.93 0.36 -13.87
C ASN A 99 11.29 0.38 -13.18
N PRO A 100 12.06 -0.73 -13.30
CA PRO A 100 13.35 -0.82 -12.61
C PRO A 100 14.39 0.17 -13.14
N ASP A 101 14.19 0.72 -14.33
CA ASP A 101 15.15 1.65 -14.94
C ASP A 101 14.90 3.10 -14.53
N ALA A 102 13.81 3.38 -13.84
CA ALA A 102 13.47 4.73 -13.39
C ALA A 102 14.21 5.10 -12.10
N HIS A 103 14.24 6.39 -11.79
CA HIS A 103 14.68 6.87 -10.49
C HIS A 103 13.82 6.23 -9.38
N TYR A 104 14.39 6.03 -8.21
CA TYR A 104 13.71 5.34 -7.10
C TYR A 104 12.28 5.81 -6.86
N GLU A 105 12.05 7.12 -6.84
CA GLU A 105 10.72 7.67 -6.59
C GLU A 105 9.70 7.36 -7.69
N ASN A 106 10.17 6.93 -8.85
CA ASN A 106 9.31 6.66 -10.00
C ASN A 106 9.27 5.18 -10.38
N GLN A 107 9.91 4.32 -9.59
CA GLN A 107 10.00 2.91 -9.94
C GLN A 107 8.67 2.16 -9.73
N ILE A 108 7.92 2.54 -8.71
CA ILE A 108 6.67 1.85 -8.36
C ILE A 108 5.54 2.88 -8.28
N ARG A 109 4.45 2.60 -8.98
CA ARG A 109 3.22 3.36 -8.87
C ARG A 109 2.10 2.46 -8.35
N LEU A 110 1.18 3.08 -7.64
CA LEU A 110 0.11 2.39 -6.93
C LEU A 110 -1.24 2.89 -7.42
N THR A 111 -2.19 1.97 -7.54
CA THR A 111 -3.60 2.33 -7.72
C THR A 111 -4.36 1.91 -6.47
N ILE A 112 -5.10 2.84 -5.91
CA ILE A 112 -5.89 2.62 -4.70
C ILE A 112 -7.36 2.74 -5.08
N LYS A 113 -8.12 1.71 -4.75
CA LYS A 113 -9.56 1.67 -4.96
C LYS A 113 -10.26 1.59 -3.62
N ILE A 114 -11.45 2.16 -3.56
CA ILE A 114 -12.36 1.97 -2.43
C ILE A 114 -13.24 0.79 -2.79
N VAL A 115 -13.34 -0.15 -1.87
CA VAL A 115 -14.06 -1.41 -2.10
C VAL A 115 -15.20 -1.52 -1.10
N LYS A 116 -16.36 -1.87 -1.59
CA LYS A 116 -17.50 -2.22 -0.74
C LYS A 116 -17.93 -3.64 -1.08
N ASN A 117 -17.83 -4.52 -0.10
CA ASN A 117 -18.36 -5.86 -0.23
C ASN A 117 -19.83 -5.84 0.14
N GLU A 118 -20.69 -6.29 -0.79
CA GLU A 118 -22.11 -6.43 -0.52
C GLU A 118 -22.35 -7.76 0.18
N LYS A 119 -23.05 -7.70 1.30
CA LYS A 119 -23.48 -8.89 2.03
C LYS A 119 -24.94 -9.15 1.76
N ASP A 120 -25.24 -10.40 1.59
CA ASP A 120 -26.61 -10.86 1.37
C ASP A 120 -27.43 -10.80 2.65
#